data_cb6cb2fceab855d3bd62de820b0cb3cf
#
_entry.id   cb6cb2fceab855d3bd62de820b0cb3cf
#
_cell.length_a   1.000
_cell.length_b   1.000
_cell.length_c   1.000
_cell.angle_alpha   90.00
_cell.angle_beta   90.00
_cell.angle_gamma   90.00
#
_symmetry.space_group_name_H-M   'P 1'
#
loop_
_entity.id
_entity.type
_entity.pdbx_description
1 polymer ?
#
loop_
_entity_poly.entity_id
_entity_poly.type
_entity_poly.pdbx_seq_one_letter_code
_entity_poly.pdbx_strand_id
1 'polypeptide(L)'
;MKKIYCIIALILLVLASGCGKQEDIKESAINKDNDTVILAGYRQLAPGNKDTYYCSIGVWEPLITKDKDNKPAPCLAQSWEMQDNGKVWIFHLRQNVLFHNGTKFNADSVIANFDRMKKGVKRSTFYGLNIDAFYPSLLKYEKLDEYTVKLTFKEANINELYKMTDFGSPIYAPECF
;
A
#
# COMPACT_ATOMS: atom_id res chain seq x y z
N MET A 1 12.00 -60.56 -19.30
CA MET A 1 11.42 -60.18 -18.00
C MET A 1 12.43 -59.53 -17.04
N LYS A 2 13.64 -60.07 -16.85
CA LYS A 2 14.65 -59.48 -15.93
C LYS A 2 15.09 -58.04 -16.25
N LYS A 3 15.13 -57.63 -17.51
CA LYS A 3 15.51 -56.25 -17.88
C LYS A 3 14.49 -55.18 -17.57
N ILE A 4 13.20 -55.51 -17.48
CA ILE A 4 12.11 -54.57 -17.15
C ILE A 4 12.12 -54.25 -15.65
N TYR A 5 12.45 -55.22 -14.80
CA TYR A 5 12.55 -55.00 -13.35
C TYR A 5 13.69 -54.08 -12.94
N CYS A 6 14.82 -54.11 -13.69
CA CYS A 6 15.93 -53.19 -13.44
C CYS A 6 15.60 -51.73 -13.81
N ILE A 7 14.81 -51.51 -14.85
CA ILE A 7 14.39 -50.15 -15.23
C ILE A 7 13.40 -49.56 -14.23
N ILE A 8 12.45 -50.37 -13.77
CA ILE A 8 11.47 -49.95 -12.74
C ILE A 8 12.18 -49.69 -11.41
N ALA A 9 13.16 -50.49 -11.02
CA ALA A 9 13.94 -50.26 -9.79
C ALA A 9 14.78 -48.96 -9.90
N LEU A 10 15.33 -48.64 -11.09
CA LEU A 10 16.09 -47.42 -11.30
C LEU A 10 15.19 -46.14 -11.27
N ILE A 11 13.96 -46.21 -11.79
CA ILE A 11 12.99 -45.12 -11.76
C ILE A 11 12.51 -44.88 -10.34
N LEU A 12 12.30 -45.92 -9.53
CA LEU A 12 11.92 -45.81 -8.13
C LEU A 12 13.05 -45.18 -7.27
N LEU A 13 14.31 -45.44 -7.59
CA LEU A 13 15.45 -44.86 -6.88
C LEU A 13 15.60 -43.35 -7.17
N VAL A 14 15.25 -42.89 -8.39
CA VAL A 14 15.31 -41.47 -8.75
C VAL A 14 14.17 -40.65 -8.11
N LEU A 15 13.03 -41.30 -7.83
CA LEU A 15 11.92 -40.66 -7.13
C LEU A 15 12.16 -40.52 -5.61
N ALA A 16 13.04 -41.32 -5.02
CA ALA A 16 13.37 -41.24 -3.62
C ALA A 16 14.44 -40.19 -3.25
N SER A 17 15.19 -39.68 -4.23
CA SER A 17 16.23 -38.66 -4.00
C SER A 17 15.72 -37.22 -4.16
N GLY A 18 14.42 -37.02 -4.38
CA GLY A 18 13.78 -35.72 -4.53
C GLY A 18 13.28 -35.07 -3.24
N CYS A 19 13.53 -35.64 -2.06
CA CYS A 19 13.31 -34.95 -0.80
C CYS A 19 14.48 -33.98 -0.56
N GLY A 20 14.36 -32.77 -1.11
CA GLY A 20 15.15 -31.64 -0.64
C GLY A 20 14.98 -31.58 0.88
N LYS A 21 16.08 -31.45 1.61
CA LYS A 21 16.06 -31.16 3.03
C LYS A 21 15.14 -29.95 3.21
N GLN A 22 14.00 -30.21 3.83
CA GLN A 22 13.23 -29.15 4.42
C GLN A 22 14.13 -28.62 5.53
N GLU A 23 14.77 -27.46 5.30
CA GLU A 23 15.43 -26.74 6.37
C GLU A 23 14.30 -26.42 7.35
N ASP A 24 14.35 -27.03 8.50
CA ASP A 24 13.53 -26.66 9.63
C ASP A 24 13.76 -25.15 9.83
N ILE A 25 12.75 -24.36 9.47
CA ILE A 25 12.69 -22.96 9.84
C ILE A 25 12.68 -23.00 11.36
N LYS A 26 13.86 -22.86 11.97
CA LYS A 26 13.96 -22.67 13.41
C LYS A 26 13.06 -21.48 13.69
N GLU A 27 11.97 -21.75 14.37
CA GLU A 27 11.11 -20.74 14.97
C GLU A 27 12.04 -19.77 15.69
N SER A 28 12.31 -18.61 15.06
CA SER A 28 13.20 -17.61 15.62
C SER A 28 12.57 -17.21 16.94
N ALA A 29 13.29 -17.46 18.03
CA ALA A 29 12.83 -17.15 19.37
C ALA A 29 12.27 -15.73 19.35
N ILE A 30 10.98 -15.61 19.63
CA ILE A 30 10.32 -14.31 19.82
C ILE A 30 11.05 -13.66 20.98
N ASN A 31 11.88 -12.68 20.67
CA ASN A 31 12.56 -11.89 21.68
C ASN A 31 11.48 -11.15 22.46
N LYS A 32 11.40 -11.36 23.77
CA LYS A 32 10.39 -10.75 24.65
C LYS A 32 10.63 -9.27 24.95
N ASP A 33 11.53 -8.60 24.23
CA ASP A 33 11.61 -7.16 24.25
C ASP A 33 10.37 -6.59 23.58
N ASN A 34 9.44 -6.08 24.38
CA ASN A 34 8.13 -5.58 23.97
C ASN A 34 8.18 -4.41 22.96
N ASP A 35 9.36 -3.93 22.62
CA ASP A 35 9.58 -2.77 21.74
C ASP A 35 10.03 -3.15 20.32
N THR A 36 10.19 -4.44 20.04
CA THR A 36 10.66 -4.90 18.73
C THR A 36 9.58 -5.67 17.99
N VAL A 37 9.16 -5.17 16.84
CA VAL A 37 8.26 -5.88 15.91
C VAL A 37 9.11 -6.52 14.81
N ILE A 38 9.09 -7.85 14.71
CA ILE A 38 9.77 -8.60 13.66
C ILE A 38 8.75 -8.91 12.56
N LEU A 39 8.94 -8.30 11.39
CA LEU A 39 8.12 -8.54 10.21
C LEU A 39 8.87 -9.46 9.25
N ALA A 40 8.41 -10.68 9.08
CA ALA A 40 8.94 -11.62 8.10
C ALA A 40 8.18 -11.47 6.77
N GLY A 41 8.88 -11.13 5.69
CA GLY A 41 8.31 -11.04 4.35
C GLY A 41 9.28 -11.59 3.31
N TYR A 42 8.75 -12.15 2.24
CA TYR A 42 9.58 -12.72 1.15
C TYR A 42 10.10 -11.66 0.15
N ARG A 43 9.72 -10.40 0.31
CA ARG A 43 10.23 -9.30 -0.54
C ARG A 43 11.27 -8.49 0.20
N GLN A 44 12.45 -8.36 -0.37
CA GLN A 44 13.44 -7.41 0.14
C GLN A 44 12.92 -5.98 0.02
N LEU A 45 13.14 -5.20 1.06
CA LEU A 45 12.86 -3.76 1.10
C LEU A 45 13.90 -3.03 0.24
N ALA A 46 13.81 -3.13 -1.09
CA ALA A 46 14.66 -2.35 -1.97
C ALA A 46 14.32 -0.86 -1.87
N PRO A 47 15.33 0.04 -1.95
CA PRO A 47 15.13 1.46 -2.02
C PRO A 47 14.25 1.81 -3.21
N GLY A 48 13.09 2.09 -3.26
CA GLY A 48 12.18 2.32 -4.38
C GLY A 48 10.87 1.55 -4.30
N ASN A 49 10.80 0.49 -3.48
CA ASN A 49 9.55 -0.21 -3.17
C ASN A 49 8.92 0.28 -1.86
N LYS A 50 9.46 1.33 -1.26
CA LYS A 50 9.06 1.83 0.04
C LYS A 50 7.57 2.13 0.13
N ASP A 51 7.04 2.81 -0.87
CA ASP A 51 5.67 3.32 -0.82
C ASP A 51 4.61 2.20 -0.77
N THR A 52 4.84 1.12 -1.51
CA THR A 52 3.90 0.01 -1.60
C THR A 52 3.94 -0.89 -0.37
N TYR A 53 5.16 -1.18 0.10
CA TYR A 53 5.36 -2.14 1.19
C TYR A 53 5.02 -1.55 2.55
N TYR A 54 5.50 -0.35 2.84
CA TYR A 54 5.29 0.28 4.16
C TYR A 54 3.85 0.72 4.41
N CYS A 55 3.07 0.95 3.36
CA CYS A 55 1.64 1.15 3.51
C CYS A 55 0.94 -0.14 3.98
N SER A 56 1.34 -1.28 3.43
CA SER A 56 0.79 -2.60 3.81
C SER A 56 1.07 -3.00 5.25
N ILE A 57 2.16 -2.53 5.83
CA ILE A 57 2.57 -2.83 7.22
C ILE A 57 2.27 -1.70 8.21
N GLY A 58 1.50 -0.69 7.77
CA GLY A 58 1.04 0.39 8.65
C GLY A 58 2.09 1.44 9.02
N VAL A 59 3.22 1.53 8.29
CA VAL A 59 4.23 2.57 8.52
C VAL A 59 3.78 3.92 7.96
N TRP A 60 3.06 3.90 6.83
CA TRP A 60 2.45 5.08 6.23
C TRP A 60 0.95 4.88 6.07
N GLU A 61 0.21 5.91 6.37
CA GLU A 61 -1.24 5.88 6.32
C GLU A 61 -1.77 6.58 5.08
N PRO A 62 -2.80 6.00 4.41
CA PRO A 62 -3.57 6.67 3.36
C PRO A 62 -4.69 7.54 3.95
N LEU A 63 -5.42 8.28 3.11
CA LEU A 63 -6.63 8.97 3.54
C LEU A 63 -7.67 7.99 4.07
N ILE A 64 -7.89 6.90 3.36
CA ILE A 64 -8.84 5.83 3.72
C ILE A 64 -8.16 4.48 3.53
N THR A 65 -8.55 3.51 4.32
CA THR A 65 -8.06 2.14 4.30
C THR A 65 -9.19 1.15 4.02
N LYS A 66 -8.92 -0.15 4.14
CA LYS A 66 -9.93 -1.21 4.10
C LYS A 66 -10.13 -1.80 5.50
N ASP A 67 -11.37 -2.07 5.83
CA ASP A 67 -11.71 -2.85 7.01
C ASP A 67 -11.51 -4.36 6.77
N LYS A 68 -11.83 -5.18 7.78
CA LYS A 68 -11.77 -6.65 7.71
C LYS A 68 -12.67 -7.26 6.62
N ASP A 69 -13.69 -6.55 6.18
CA ASP A 69 -14.63 -6.96 5.13
C ASP A 69 -14.26 -6.38 3.76
N ASN A 70 -13.06 -5.81 3.62
CA ASN A 70 -12.54 -5.12 2.43
C ASN A 70 -13.36 -3.90 2.00
N LYS A 71 -14.09 -3.27 2.92
CA LYS A 71 -14.83 -2.03 2.67
C LYS A 71 -13.97 -0.81 3.02
N PRO A 72 -14.17 0.33 2.33
CA PRO A 72 -13.52 1.58 2.69
C PRO A 72 -13.78 1.95 4.15
N ALA A 73 -12.72 2.26 4.88
CA ALA A 73 -12.73 2.61 6.28
C ALA A 73 -11.89 3.87 6.55
N PRO A 74 -12.21 4.66 7.58
CA PRO A 74 -11.45 5.84 7.97
C PRO A 74 -9.99 5.52 8.28
N CYS A 75 -9.07 6.44 7.88
CA CYS A 75 -7.68 6.44 8.28
C CYS A 75 -7.24 7.87 8.57
N LEU A 76 -6.46 8.54 7.72
CA LEU A 76 -6.15 9.97 7.88
C LEU A 76 -7.35 10.88 7.61
N ALA A 77 -8.31 10.44 6.80
CA ALA A 77 -9.65 11.02 6.76
C ALA A 77 -10.53 10.31 7.79
N GLN A 78 -11.16 11.07 8.67
CA GLN A 78 -12.09 10.53 9.69
C GLN A 78 -13.47 10.25 9.10
N SER A 79 -13.85 10.95 8.02
CA SER A 79 -15.13 10.78 7.31
C SER A 79 -15.02 11.36 5.91
N TRP A 80 -16.01 11.07 5.08
CA TRP A 80 -16.14 11.64 3.74
C TRP A 80 -17.60 11.75 3.32
N GLU A 81 -17.86 12.64 2.37
CA GLU A 81 -19.14 12.84 1.73
C GLU A 81 -19.03 12.57 0.24
N MET A 82 -20.06 11.93 -0.30
CA MET A 82 -20.19 11.70 -1.74
C MET A 82 -21.23 12.65 -2.31
N GLN A 83 -20.88 13.35 -3.38
CA GLN A 83 -21.78 14.20 -4.12
C GLN A 83 -21.78 13.80 -5.60
N ASP A 84 -22.81 14.20 -6.32
CA ASP A 84 -22.96 13.97 -7.77
C ASP A 84 -22.72 12.49 -8.15
N ASN A 85 -23.32 11.56 -7.41
CA ASN A 85 -23.25 10.12 -7.62
C ASN A 85 -21.81 9.57 -7.67
N GLY A 86 -20.89 10.13 -6.87
CA GLY A 86 -19.48 9.72 -6.82
C GLY A 86 -18.54 10.46 -7.76
N LYS A 87 -19.01 11.56 -8.37
CA LYS A 87 -18.15 12.47 -9.12
C LYS A 87 -17.34 13.40 -8.21
N VAL A 88 -17.90 13.74 -7.06
CA VAL A 88 -17.26 14.62 -6.06
C VAL A 88 -17.19 13.91 -4.73
N TRP A 89 -16.01 13.95 -4.12
CA TRP A 89 -15.75 13.41 -2.79
C TRP A 89 -15.12 14.49 -1.92
N ILE A 90 -15.68 14.70 -0.73
CA ILE A 90 -15.17 15.65 0.26
C ILE A 90 -14.68 14.82 1.45
N PHE A 91 -13.41 14.96 1.81
CA PHE A 91 -12.78 14.25 2.91
C PHE A 91 -12.53 15.19 4.07
N HIS A 92 -13.03 14.82 5.26
CA HIS A 92 -12.75 15.50 6.51
C HIS A 92 -11.57 14.80 7.19
N LEU A 93 -10.48 15.53 7.35
CA LEU A 93 -9.21 15.01 7.83
C LEU A 93 -9.17 14.94 9.36
N ARG A 94 -8.42 13.97 9.88
CA ARG A 94 -8.11 13.92 11.32
C ARG A 94 -7.27 15.12 11.72
N GLN A 95 -7.59 15.68 12.89
CA GLN A 95 -6.81 16.74 13.51
C GLN A 95 -5.79 16.14 14.49
N ASN A 96 -4.79 16.94 14.88
CA ASN A 96 -3.76 16.55 15.86
C ASN A 96 -2.93 15.32 15.47
N VAL A 97 -2.79 15.06 14.16
CA VAL A 97 -1.88 14.06 13.62
C VAL A 97 -0.54 14.71 13.29
N LEU A 98 0.55 14.06 13.68
CA LEU A 98 1.90 14.45 13.32
C LEU A 98 2.53 13.40 12.42
N PHE A 99 3.31 13.83 11.44
CA PHE A 99 4.20 12.96 10.70
C PHE A 99 5.38 12.50 11.58
N HIS A 100 6.10 11.47 11.14
CA HIS A 100 7.27 10.95 11.87
C HIS A 100 8.38 11.99 12.09
N ASN A 101 8.44 13.02 11.25
CA ASN A 101 9.37 14.14 11.41
C ASN A 101 8.85 15.24 12.36
N GLY A 102 7.69 15.06 12.98
CA GLY A 102 7.05 16.00 13.90
C GLY A 102 6.25 17.10 13.22
N THR A 103 6.21 17.19 11.90
CA THR A 103 5.38 18.20 11.20
C THR A 103 3.91 17.82 11.22
N LYS A 104 3.05 18.84 11.13
CA LYS A 104 1.61 18.69 11.24
C LYS A 104 0.99 18.16 9.96
N PHE A 105 0.14 17.14 10.07
CA PHE A 105 -0.73 16.69 8.98
C PHE A 105 -1.94 17.61 8.84
N ASN A 106 -2.24 18.04 7.63
CA ASN A 106 -3.39 18.86 7.27
C ASN A 106 -3.71 18.75 5.75
N ALA A 107 -4.64 19.56 5.27
CA ALA A 107 -5.02 19.57 3.85
C ALA A 107 -3.88 19.98 2.93
N ASP A 108 -2.96 20.86 3.37
CA ASP A 108 -1.80 21.26 2.55
C ASP A 108 -0.88 20.06 2.30
N SER A 109 -0.68 19.20 3.29
CA SER A 109 0.10 17.96 3.11
C SER A 109 -0.55 17.03 2.08
N VAL A 110 -1.88 16.91 2.08
CA VAL A 110 -2.61 16.10 1.10
C VAL A 110 -2.44 16.66 -0.30
N ILE A 111 -2.65 17.95 -0.48
CA ILE A 111 -2.46 18.63 -1.78
C ILE A 111 -1.03 18.46 -2.28
N ALA A 112 -0.03 18.64 -1.41
CA ALA A 112 1.39 18.45 -1.77
C ALA A 112 1.68 17.01 -2.26
N ASN A 113 1.05 16.00 -1.68
CA ASN A 113 1.18 14.62 -2.14
C ASN A 113 0.55 14.40 -3.53
N PHE A 114 -0.62 14.97 -3.81
CA PHE A 114 -1.20 14.94 -5.15
C PHE A 114 -0.35 15.70 -6.17
N ASP A 115 0.19 16.86 -5.81
CA ASP A 115 1.12 17.63 -6.66
C ASP A 115 2.40 16.84 -6.97
N ARG A 116 2.95 16.13 -5.97
CA ARG A 116 4.08 15.22 -6.15
C ARG A 116 3.76 14.13 -7.17
N MET A 117 2.60 13.49 -7.04
CA MET A 117 2.16 12.46 -8.00
C MET A 117 1.95 13.04 -9.40
N LYS A 118 1.42 14.27 -9.51
CA LYS A 118 1.21 14.95 -10.79
C LYS A 118 2.53 15.29 -11.50
N LYS A 119 3.56 15.70 -10.77
CA LYS A 119 4.91 15.92 -11.30
C LYS A 119 5.57 14.61 -11.76
N GLY A 120 5.10 13.48 -11.27
CA GLY A 120 5.69 12.18 -11.48
C GLY A 120 6.94 11.96 -10.62
N VAL A 121 7.05 10.81 -10.00
CA VAL A 121 8.22 10.41 -9.22
C VAL A 121 8.94 9.31 -9.95
N LYS A 122 10.20 9.59 -10.36
CA LYS A 122 11.07 8.56 -10.95
C LYS A 122 11.40 7.54 -9.86
N ARG A 123 11.09 6.28 -10.11
CA ARG A 123 11.46 5.15 -9.27
C ARG A 123 12.44 4.26 -10.00
N SER A 124 13.30 3.61 -9.24
CA SER A 124 14.22 2.58 -9.73
C SER A 124 13.50 1.26 -10.09
N THR A 125 12.22 1.13 -9.85
CA THR A 125 11.40 -0.06 -10.07
C THR A 125 10.24 0.19 -11.03
N PHE A 126 9.64 -0.87 -11.55
CA PHE A 126 8.72 -1.01 -12.68
C PHE A 126 7.59 0.04 -12.82
N TYR A 127 7.24 0.76 -11.77
CA TYR A 127 6.13 1.72 -11.81
C TYR A 127 6.57 3.08 -11.27
N GLY A 128 6.66 4.07 -12.14
CA GLY A 128 6.73 5.46 -11.72
C GLY A 128 5.46 5.84 -10.95
N LEU A 129 5.57 6.62 -9.87
CA LEU A 129 4.42 7.20 -9.23
C LEU A 129 3.92 8.34 -10.11
N ASN A 130 2.77 8.12 -10.75
CA ASN A 130 2.11 9.11 -11.61
C ASN A 130 0.62 9.14 -11.25
N ILE A 131 0.07 10.33 -11.14
CA ILE A 131 -1.34 10.53 -10.80
C ILE A 131 -2.28 9.84 -11.79
N ASP A 132 -1.96 9.86 -13.08
CA ASP A 132 -2.79 9.26 -14.12
C ASP A 132 -2.79 7.72 -14.07
N ALA A 133 -1.75 7.12 -13.48
CA ALA A 133 -1.71 5.67 -13.28
C ALA A 133 -2.61 5.23 -12.11
N PHE A 134 -2.68 6.05 -11.04
CA PHE A 134 -3.46 5.72 -9.85
C PHE A 134 -4.87 6.27 -9.89
N TYR A 135 -5.04 7.46 -10.44
CA TYR A 135 -6.31 8.19 -10.48
C TYR A 135 -6.59 8.73 -11.89
N PRO A 136 -6.78 7.86 -12.91
CA PRO A 136 -6.90 8.29 -14.32
C PRO A 136 -8.11 9.17 -14.58
N SER A 137 -9.13 9.09 -13.74
CA SER A 137 -10.35 9.90 -13.82
C SER A 137 -10.31 11.14 -12.93
N LEU A 138 -9.26 11.36 -12.13
CA LEU A 138 -9.15 12.55 -11.28
C LEU A 138 -8.99 13.81 -12.13
N LEU A 139 -9.93 14.72 -11.98
CA LEU A 139 -9.95 15.99 -12.71
C LEU A 139 -9.32 17.12 -11.89
N LYS A 140 -9.66 17.19 -10.61
CA LYS A 140 -9.25 18.26 -9.71
C LYS A 140 -9.16 17.79 -8.26
N TYR A 141 -8.23 18.36 -7.53
CA TYR A 141 -8.11 18.23 -6.08
C TYR A 141 -7.90 19.61 -5.47
N GLU A 142 -8.60 19.89 -4.36
CA GLU A 142 -8.70 21.21 -3.78
C GLU A 142 -8.70 21.13 -2.25
N LYS A 143 -7.98 22.06 -1.64
CA LYS A 143 -8.14 22.35 -0.22
C LYS A 143 -9.36 23.26 -0.07
N LEU A 144 -10.35 22.87 0.73
CA LEU A 144 -11.49 23.71 1.09
C LEU A 144 -11.21 24.53 2.36
N ASP A 145 -10.60 23.87 3.36
CA ASP A 145 -10.10 24.49 4.58
C ASP A 145 -8.90 23.73 5.13
N GLU A 146 -8.46 24.01 6.38
CA GLU A 146 -7.26 23.41 6.96
C GLU A 146 -7.36 21.87 7.07
N TYR A 147 -8.57 21.32 7.21
CA TYR A 147 -8.80 19.88 7.40
C TYR A 147 -9.84 19.29 6.46
N THR A 148 -10.12 19.96 5.37
CA THR A 148 -11.07 19.48 4.37
C THR A 148 -10.49 19.56 2.97
N VAL A 149 -10.49 18.42 2.27
CA VAL A 149 -10.07 18.31 0.87
C VAL A 149 -11.21 17.80 0.01
N LYS A 150 -11.27 18.31 -1.22
CA LYS A 150 -12.26 17.92 -2.22
C LYS A 150 -11.55 17.32 -3.42
N LEU A 151 -12.02 16.15 -3.86
CA LEU A 151 -11.61 15.50 -5.09
C LEU A 151 -12.77 15.52 -6.07
N THR A 152 -12.49 15.90 -7.31
CA THR A 152 -13.47 15.90 -8.41
C THR A 152 -12.98 14.99 -9.52
N PHE A 153 -13.80 14.06 -9.94
CA PHE A 153 -13.52 13.10 -11.01
C PHE A 153 -14.24 13.49 -12.32
N LYS A 154 -13.75 13.00 -13.44
CA LYS A 154 -14.35 13.26 -14.77
C LYS A 154 -15.75 12.71 -14.87
N GLU A 155 -15.96 11.53 -14.30
CA GLU A 155 -17.20 10.79 -14.36
C GLU A 155 -17.67 10.37 -12.96
N ALA A 156 -18.96 10.18 -12.81
CA ALA A 156 -19.55 9.66 -11.58
C ALA A 156 -19.21 8.17 -11.42
N ASN A 157 -18.46 7.83 -10.39
CA ASN A 157 -18.04 6.44 -10.14
C ASN A 157 -17.77 6.21 -8.65
N ILE A 158 -18.63 5.44 -8.02
CA ILE A 158 -18.50 5.07 -6.59
C ILE A 158 -17.22 4.27 -6.32
N ASN A 159 -16.68 3.57 -7.31
CA ASN A 159 -15.46 2.76 -7.16
C ASN A 159 -14.19 3.61 -7.03
N GLU A 160 -14.24 4.91 -7.28
CA GLU A 160 -13.08 5.79 -7.05
C GLU A 160 -12.65 5.77 -5.58
N LEU A 161 -13.60 5.65 -4.65
CA LEU A 161 -13.30 5.51 -3.23
C LEU A 161 -12.47 4.24 -2.94
N TYR A 162 -12.83 3.12 -3.57
CA TYR A 162 -12.09 1.85 -3.40
C TYR A 162 -10.66 1.93 -3.93
N LYS A 163 -10.42 2.63 -5.05
CA LYS A 163 -9.06 2.84 -5.58
C LYS A 163 -8.17 3.59 -4.59
N MET A 164 -8.75 4.50 -3.79
CA MET A 164 -8.00 5.25 -2.78
C MET A 164 -7.55 4.40 -1.58
N THR A 165 -8.08 3.19 -1.44
CA THR A 165 -7.63 2.23 -0.41
C THR A 165 -6.49 1.34 -0.89
N ASP A 166 -6.11 1.40 -2.16
CA ASP A 166 -5.08 0.57 -2.78
C ASP A 166 -3.69 1.20 -2.68
N PHE A 167 -2.72 0.50 -3.27
CA PHE A 167 -1.33 0.93 -3.33
C PHE A 167 -1.18 2.31 -3.99
N GLY A 168 -0.27 3.11 -3.47
CA GLY A 168 0.05 4.43 -4.03
C GLY A 168 -0.71 5.59 -3.40
N SER A 169 -1.52 5.33 -2.37
CA SER A 169 -2.28 6.35 -1.64
C SER A 169 -1.68 6.82 -0.31
N PRO A 170 -0.47 6.40 0.14
CA PRO A 170 0.08 6.89 1.40
C PRO A 170 0.37 8.38 1.32
N ILE A 171 0.14 9.07 2.43
CA ILE A 171 0.43 10.48 2.57
C ILE A 171 1.76 10.65 3.33
N TYR A 172 2.68 11.36 2.73
CA TYR A 172 4.01 11.65 3.28
C TYR A 172 4.11 13.08 3.77
N ALA A 173 5.01 13.32 4.70
CA ALA A 173 5.41 14.68 5.04
C ALA A 173 6.00 15.38 3.80
N PRO A 174 5.51 16.59 3.42
CA PRO A 174 5.98 17.30 2.23
C PRO A 174 7.49 17.55 2.22
N GLU A 175 8.10 17.68 3.38
CA GLU A 175 9.54 17.90 3.57
C GLU A 175 10.40 16.68 3.18
N CYS A 176 9.76 15.52 2.94
CA CYS A 176 10.43 14.28 2.54
C CYS A 176 10.49 14.04 1.02
N PHE A 177 10.03 15.00 0.20
CA PHE A 177 9.94 14.88 -1.26
C PHE A 177 11.26 15.15 -1.96
#